data_4f0f93ff26945a7ec1610d9ba4dbebfe
#
_entry.id   4f0f93ff26945a7ec1610d9ba4dbebfe
#
_cell.length_a   1.000
_cell.length_b   1.000
_cell.length_c   1.000
_cell.angle_alpha   90.00
_cell.angle_beta   90.00
_cell.angle_gamma   90.00
#
_symmetry.space_group_name_H-M   'P 1'
#
loop_
_entity.id
_entity.type
_entity.pdbx_description
1 polymer ?
#
loop_
_entity_poly.entity_id
_entity_poly.type
_entity_poly.pdbx_seq_one_letter_code
_entity_poly.pdbx_strand_id
1 'polypeptide(L)'
;NNGLAFINADLKFGRSNFSRVSESDWVSFFNKEIFQIASLMNGNFKINFQNVFLDRNYFDNIDLDISLNGGDIVLNRVQFSSDKNSLVLSGRFVQENKDLLLFFDSAFKTKQLKKFCFQTCESKPTTNSYSMKAKGVLSLKNSKFTIKSFFSDKEYSQPQIVDLNQRLKTIFFGDLAKTFVLKNYFKLY
;
A
#
# COMPACT_ATOMS: atom_id res chain seq x y z
N ASN A 1 -23.25 19.08 11.34
CA ASN A 1 -22.34 19.86 10.47
C ASN A 1 -21.42 20.67 11.36
N ASN A 2 -20.19 20.21 11.58
CA ASN A 2 -19.24 20.86 12.50
C ASN A 2 -18.54 22.10 11.89
N GLY A 3 -19.12 22.74 10.88
CA GLY A 3 -18.56 23.97 10.28
C GLY A 3 -17.18 23.82 9.62
N LEU A 4 -16.68 22.58 9.44
CA LEU A 4 -15.41 22.34 8.78
C LEU A 4 -15.51 22.65 7.28
N ALA A 5 -14.48 23.29 6.74
CA ALA A 5 -14.37 23.53 5.32
C ALA A 5 -14.40 22.20 4.53
N PHE A 6 -15.11 22.20 3.40
CA PHE A 6 -15.12 21.05 2.50
C PHE A 6 -14.34 21.38 1.23
N ILE A 7 -13.35 20.56 0.90
CA ILE A 7 -12.45 20.77 -0.23
C ILE A 7 -12.50 19.57 -1.16
N ASN A 8 -12.67 19.81 -2.46
CA ASN A 8 -12.41 18.82 -3.50
C ASN A 8 -11.18 19.28 -4.30
N ALA A 9 -10.21 18.40 -4.43
CA ALA A 9 -9.00 18.67 -5.22
C ALA A 9 -8.69 17.51 -6.18
N ASP A 10 -8.35 17.86 -7.41
CA ASP A 10 -7.79 16.95 -8.42
C ASP A 10 -6.42 17.51 -8.83
N LEU A 11 -5.36 16.83 -8.40
CA LEU A 11 -3.98 17.26 -8.57
C LEU A 11 -3.26 16.30 -9.50
N LYS A 12 -2.56 16.85 -10.50
CA LYS A 12 -1.78 16.06 -11.46
C LYS A 12 -0.34 16.53 -11.45
N PHE A 13 0.56 15.60 -11.21
CA PHE A 13 1.99 15.84 -11.21
C PHE A 13 2.65 15.03 -12.33
N GLY A 14 3.55 15.67 -13.05
CA GLY A 14 4.35 15.01 -14.07
C GLY A 14 5.44 14.12 -13.45
N ARG A 15 6.64 14.15 -14.05
CA ARG A 15 7.77 13.36 -13.56
C ARG A 15 8.10 13.69 -12.11
N SER A 16 8.02 12.70 -11.24
CA SER A 16 8.24 12.83 -9.80
C SER A 16 9.33 11.90 -9.32
N ASN A 17 10.20 12.39 -8.45
CA ASN A 17 11.31 11.61 -7.91
C ASN A 17 11.30 11.65 -6.38
N PHE A 18 10.92 10.54 -5.76
CA PHE A 18 10.85 10.35 -4.31
C PHE A 18 12.03 9.52 -3.76
N SER A 19 13.09 9.32 -4.52
CA SER A 19 14.22 8.46 -4.11
C SER A 19 14.98 8.97 -2.88
N ARG A 20 14.80 10.23 -2.50
CA ARG A 20 15.46 10.86 -1.34
C ARG A 20 14.56 10.96 -0.11
N VAL A 21 13.29 10.61 -0.21
CA VAL A 21 12.37 10.64 0.95
C VAL A 21 12.61 9.41 1.80
N SER A 22 12.97 9.61 3.05
CA SER A 22 13.22 8.50 3.98
C SER A 22 11.92 7.90 4.52
N GLU A 23 12.01 6.69 5.06
CA GLU A 23 10.88 6.02 5.72
C GLU A 23 10.36 6.85 6.91
N SER A 24 11.28 7.38 7.72
CA SER A 24 10.92 8.21 8.86
C SER A 24 10.17 9.48 8.46
N ASP A 25 10.47 10.06 7.30
CA ASP A 25 9.78 11.23 6.78
C ASP A 25 8.33 10.89 6.41
N TRP A 26 8.10 9.76 5.73
CA TRP A 26 6.77 9.29 5.42
C TRP A 26 5.93 8.99 6.67
N VAL A 27 6.50 8.25 7.62
CA VAL A 27 5.81 7.92 8.89
C VAL A 27 5.50 9.19 9.68
N SER A 28 6.44 10.14 9.77
CA SER A 28 6.25 11.41 10.43
C SER A 28 5.15 12.24 9.75
N PHE A 29 5.17 12.32 8.43
CA PHE A 29 4.18 13.04 7.65
C PHE A 29 2.76 12.49 7.87
N PHE A 30 2.59 11.16 7.79
CA PHE A 30 1.30 10.55 8.04
C PHE A 30 0.84 10.76 9.49
N ASN A 31 1.72 10.58 10.47
CA ASN A 31 1.33 10.65 11.88
C ASN A 31 1.04 12.07 12.38
N LYS A 32 1.70 13.08 11.84
CA LYS A 32 1.57 14.45 12.34
C LYS A 32 0.73 15.31 11.40
N GLU A 33 1.13 15.37 10.15
CA GLU A 33 0.57 16.36 9.21
C GLU A 33 -0.80 15.93 8.68
N ILE A 34 -0.94 14.71 8.20
CA ILE A 34 -2.20 14.26 7.58
C ILE A 34 -3.35 14.21 8.58
N PHE A 35 -3.09 13.75 9.81
CA PHE A 35 -4.13 13.73 10.84
C PHE A 35 -4.55 15.11 11.32
N GLN A 36 -3.61 16.03 11.46
CA GLN A 36 -3.96 17.42 11.76
C GLN A 36 -4.83 18.01 10.65
N ILE A 37 -4.44 17.81 9.39
CA ILE A 37 -5.22 18.27 8.24
C ILE A 37 -6.62 17.62 8.25
N ALA A 38 -6.71 16.31 8.45
CA ALA A 38 -7.98 15.59 8.47
C ALA A 38 -8.91 16.05 9.60
N SER A 39 -8.37 16.52 10.74
CA SER A 39 -9.17 17.08 11.82
C SER A 39 -9.70 18.49 11.56
N LEU A 40 -9.10 19.21 10.62
CA LEU A 40 -9.42 20.62 10.30
C LEU A 40 -10.30 20.77 9.05
N MET A 41 -10.42 19.74 8.23
CA MET A 41 -11.18 19.82 6.96
C MET A 41 -11.88 18.51 6.62
N ASN A 42 -12.91 18.65 5.79
CA ASN A 42 -13.51 17.54 5.07
C ASN A 42 -13.14 17.68 3.58
N GLY A 43 -13.07 16.57 2.85
CA GLY A 43 -12.82 16.68 1.42
C GLY A 43 -12.49 15.37 0.73
N ASN A 44 -12.42 15.47 -0.60
CA ASN A 44 -11.98 14.39 -1.46
C ASN A 44 -10.78 14.88 -2.28
N PHE A 45 -9.71 14.09 -2.27
CA PHE A 45 -8.46 14.41 -2.92
C PHE A 45 -8.12 13.31 -3.92
N LYS A 46 -8.06 13.66 -5.19
CA LYS A 46 -7.53 12.82 -6.24
C LYS A 46 -6.18 13.34 -6.64
N ILE A 47 -5.15 12.51 -6.55
CA ILE A 47 -3.78 12.89 -6.84
C ILE A 47 -3.21 11.85 -7.81
N ASN A 48 -2.76 12.32 -8.96
CA ASN A 48 -2.10 11.48 -9.95
C ASN A 48 -0.64 11.93 -10.11
N PHE A 49 0.27 11.00 -9.97
CA PHE A 49 1.68 11.18 -10.29
C PHE A 49 2.03 10.33 -11.50
N GLN A 50 2.66 10.93 -12.50
CA GLN A 50 3.13 10.24 -13.70
C GLN A 50 4.65 10.10 -13.68
N ASN A 51 5.15 9.02 -14.28
CA ASN A 51 6.59 8.77 -14.42
C ASN A 51 7.33 8.89 -13.08
N VAL A 52 6.93 8.07 -12.10
CA VAL A 52 7.38 8.17 -10.71
C VAL A 52 8.60 7.30 -10.48
N PHE A 53 9.64 7.91 -9.94
CA PHE A 53 10.81 7.21 -9.40
C PHE A 53 10.72 7.18 -7.88
N LEU A 54 10.66 5.96 -7.34
CA LEU A 54 10.58 5.72 -5.93
C LEU A 54 11.72 4.76 -5.54
N ASP A 55 12.78 5.27 -4.92
CA ASP A 55 14.06 4.60 -4.74
C ASP A 55 14.62 4.11 -6.10
N ARG A 56 14.70 2.80 -6.32
CA ARG A 56 15.19 2.20 -7.59
C ARG A 56 14.07 1.68 -8.47
N ASN A 57 12.81 1.98 -8.12
CA ASN A 57 11.66 1.49 -8.84
C ASN A 57 11.02 2.61 -9.65
N TYR A 58 10.52 2.23 -10.81
CA TYR A 58 9.81 3.12 -11.71
C TYR A 58 8.36 2.66 -11.82
N PHE A 59 7.45 3.63 -11.72
CA PHE A 59 6.02 3.45 -11.96
C PHE A 59 5.57 4.41 -13.05
N ASP A 60 4.74 3.92 -13.95
CA ASP A 60 4.12 4.76 -14.98
C ASP A 60 3.17 5.74 -14.33
N ASN A 61 2.36 5.25 -13.37
CA ASN A 61 1.41 6.06 -12.62
C ASN A 61 1.32 5.62 -11.16
N ILE A 62 1.11 6.61 -10.28
CA ILE A 62 0.61 6.43 -8.92
C ILE A 62 -0.64 7.28 -8.79
N ASP A 63 -1.78 6.63 -8.51
CA ASP A 63 -3.07 7.29 -8.32
C ASP A 63 -3.49 7.16 -6.86
N LEU A 64 -3.85 8.28 -6.25
CA LEU A 64 -4.37 8.37 -4.89
C LEU A 64 -5.78 8.96 -4.94
N ASP A 65 -6.74 8.29 -4.31
CA ASP A 65 -8.08 8.80 -4.05
C ASP A 65 -8.33 8.70 -2.55
N ILE A 66 -8.38 9.84 -1.88
CA ILE A 66 -8.42 9.96 -0.41
C ILE A 66 -9.62 10.81 -0.02
N SER A 67 -10.38 10.34 0.97
CA SER A 67 -11.44 11.12 1.61
C SER A 67 -11.06 11.45 3.05
N LEU A 68 -11.30 12.71 3.44
CA LEU A 68 -11.17 13.20 4.81
C LEU A 68 -12.56 13.57 5.32
N ASN A 69 -12.93 13.09 6.50
CA ASN A 69 -14.23 13.37 7.10
C ASN A 69 -14.15 13.39 8.62
N GLY A 70 -14.15 14.59 9.20
CA GLY A 70 -14.19 14.79 10.65
C GLY A 70 -13.05 14.13 11.44
N GLY A 71 -11.86 14.07 10.85
CA GLY A 71 -10.69 13.38 11.42
C GLY A 71 -10.47 11.97 10.87
N ASP A 72 -11.46 11.38 10.21
CA ASP A 72 -11.30 10.09 9.53
C ASP A 72 -10.54 10.26 8.21
N ILE A 73 -9.63 9.34 7.94
CA ILE A 73 -8.88 9.26 6.68
C ILE A 73 -9.20 7.93 6.01
N VAL A 74 -9.83 8.01 4.84
CA VAL A 74 -10.16 6.84 4.03
C VAL A 74 -9.36 6.88 2.74
N LEU A 75 -8.62 5.82 2.48
CA LEU A 75 -7.99 5.55 1.20
C LEU A 75 -9.01 4.83 0.33
N ASN A 76 -9.75 5.57 -0.50
CA ASN A 76 -10.71 4.96 -1.43
C ASN A 76 -9.98 4.09 -2.44
N ARG A 77 -8.84 4.58 -2.92
CA ARG A 77 -7.96 3.86 -3.83
C ARG A 77 -6.56 4.45 -3.82
N VAL A 78 -5.58 3.59 -3.67
CA VAL A 78 -4.19 3.87 -3.96
C VAL A 78 -3.75 2.86 -5.01
N GLN A 79 -3.32 3.32 -6.17
CA GLN A 79 -2.90 2.44 -7.26
C GLN A 79 -1.49 2.78 -7.69
N PHE A 80 -0.65 1.74 -7.71
CA PHE A 80 0.67 1.76 -8.33
C PHE A 80 0.59 0.95 -9.62
N SER A 81 0.97 1.53 -10.75
CA SER A 81 0.95 0.84 -12.03
C SER A 81 2.26 1.00 -12.77
N SER A 82 2.68 -0.07 -13.41
CA SER A 82 3.76 -0.14 -14.37
C SER A 82 3.32 -1.01 -15.55
N ASP A 83 4.08 -1.03 -16.63
CA ASP A 83 3.81 -1.83 -17.84
C ASP A 83 3.31 -3.26 -17.53
N LYS A 84 3.87 -3.90 -16.52
CA LYS A 84 3.64 -5.32 -16.22
C LYS A 84 2.94 -5.60 -14.91
N ASN A 85 2.85 -4.62 -14.03
CA ASN A 85 2.41 -4.83 -12.66
C ASN A 85 1.43 -3.74 -12.24
N SER A 86 0.47 -4.14 -11.42
CA SER A 86 -0.46 -3.22 -10.79
C SER A 86 -0.72 -3.66 -9.36
N LEU A 87 -0.58 -2.73 -8.41
CA LEU A 87 -1.02 -2.88 -7.02
C LEU A 87 -2.12 -1.86 -6.77
N VAL A 88 -3.26 -2.32 -6.31
CA VAL A 88 -4.36 -1.48 -5.83
C VAL A 88 -4.53 -1.75 -4.35
N LEU A 89 -4.65 -0.69 -3.58
CA LEU A 89 -4.90 -0.73 -2.14
C LEU A 89 -6.05 0.23 -1.83
N SER A 90 -6.95 -0.21 -0.95
CA SER A 90 -7.95 0.64 -0.31
C SER A 90 -7.94 0.38 1.18
N GLY A 91 -8.45 1.30 1.99
CA GLY A 91 -8.43 1.12 3.42
C GLY A 91 -8.84 2.35 4.19
N ARG A 92 -8.72 2.26 5.51
CA ARG A 92 -8.96 3.39 6.40
C ARG A 92 -7.93 3.43 7.52
N PHE A 93 -7.57 4.63 7.91
CA PHE A 93 -6.78 4.82 9.10
C PHE A 93 -7.68 4.90 10.33
N VAL A 94 -7.22 4.28 11.40
CA VAL A 94 -7.87 4.30 12.72
C VAL A 94 -6.80 4.60 13.76
N GLN A 95 -7.04 5.60 14.61
CA GLN A 95 -6.17 5.88 15.73
C GLN A 95 -6.57 5.03 16.92
N GLU A 96 -5.68 4.19 17.41
CA GLU A 96 -5.91 3.29 18.53
C GLU A 96 -4.70 3.30 19.48
N ASN A 97 -4.90 3.64 20.76
CA ASN A 97 -3.83 3.64 21.79
C ASN A 97 -2.55 4.39 21.39
N LYS A 98 -2.66 5.56 20.76
CA LYS A 98 -1.54 6.36 20.22
C LYS A 98 -0.77 5.65 19.08
N ASP A 99 -1.32 4.61 18.51
CA ASP A 99 -0.87 3.98 17.28
C ASP A 99 -1.83 4.32 16.14
N LEU A 100 -1.29 4.46 14.95
CA LEU A 100 -2.04 4.66 13.76
C LEU A 100 -2.08 3.36 12.97
N LEU A 101 -3.28 2.79 12.89
CA LEU A 101 -3.53 1.54 12.19
C LEU A 101 -4.15 1.81 10.83
N LEU A 102 -3.55 1.28 9.77
CA LEU A 102 -4.17 1.19 8.45
C LEU A 102 -4.80 -0.19 8.28
N PHE A 103 -6.12 -0.25 8.29
CA PHE A 103 -6.87 -1.42 7.83
C PHE A 103 -6.94 -1.37 6.31
N PHE A 104 -6.49 -2.40 5.63
CA PHE A 104 -6.39 -2.38 4.18
C PHE A 104 -6.93 -3.63 3.50
N ASP A 105 -7.41 -3.41 2.29
CA ASP A 105 -7.65 -4.40 1.24
C ASP A 105 -6.69 -4.12 0.09
N SER A 106 -5.99 -5.13 -0.40
CA SER A 106 -5.07 -4.96 -1.52
C SER A 106 -5.26 -6.02 -2.59
N ALA A 107 -5.02 -5.64 -3.83
CA ALA A 107 -4.98 -6.54 -4.98
C ALA A 107 -3.73 -6.24 -5.81
N PHE A 108 -2.93 -7.26 -6.01
CA PHE A 108 -1.75 -7.21 -6.86
C PHE A 108 -1.98 -8.05 -8.11
N LYS A 109 -1.56 -7.53 -9.27
CA LYS A 109 -1.57 -8.25 -10.56
C LYS A 109 -0.21 -8.11 -11.22
N THR A 110 0.27 -9.19 -11.82
CA THR A 110 1.51 -9.19 -12.61
C THR A 110 1.37 -10.03 -13.86
N LYS A 111 2.04 -9.60 -14.95
CA LYS A 111 2.24 -10.39 -16.16
C LYS A 111 3.57 -11.16 -16.14
N GLN A 112 4.35 -11.07 -15.06
CA GLN A 112 5.68 -11.70 -14.92
C GLN A 112 5.64 -12.90 -13.97
N LEU A 113 4.79 -13.84 -14.25
CA LEU A 113 4.49 -14.96 -13.38
C LEU A 113 5.71 -15.79 -12.95
N LYS A 114 6.62 -16.11 -13.89
CA LYS A 114 7.81 -16.94 -13.59
C LYS A 114 8.67 -16.40 -12.47
N LYS A 115 8.63 -15.09 -12.22
CA LYS A 115 9.42 -14.43 -11.19
C LYS A 115 8.76 -14.49 -9.81
N PHE A 116 7.45 -14.65 -9.73
CA PHE A 116 6.68 -14.65 -8.48
C PHE A 116 6.39 -16.02 -7.91
N CYS A 117 6.36 -17.05 -8.76
CA CYS A 117 5.95 -18.39 -8.35
C CYS A 117 7.00 -19.19 -7.59
N PHE A 118 8.21 -18.69 -7.36
CA PHE A 118 9.31 -19.49 -6.81
C PHE A 118 9.04 -20.06 -5.40
N GLN A 119 8.07 -19.51 -4.66
CA GLN A 119 7.79 -19.97 -3.30
C GLN A 119 6.30 -20.15 -2.97
N THR A 120 5.39 -19.73 -3.84
CA THR A 120 3.96 -19.68 -3.52
C THR A 120 3.05 -20.47 -4.46
N CYS A 121 3.55 -20.92 -5.60
CA CYS A 121 2.76 -21.70 -6.55
C CYS A 121 3.06 -23.19 -6.44
N GLU A 122 2.06 -23.97 -6.08
CA GLU A 122 2.14 -25.44 -6.02
C GLU A 122 2.12 -26.10 -7.44
N SER A 123 1.72 -25.35 -8.46
CA SER A 123 1.63 -25.84 -9.84
C SER A 123 2.21 -24.84 -10.84
N LYS A 124 2.71 -25.33 -11.98
CA LYS A 124 3.12 -24.47 -13.10
C LYS A 124 1.90 -23.68 -13.57
N PRO A 125 1.93 -22.34 -13.50
CA PRO A 125 0.79 -21.55 -13.91
C PRO A 125 0.53 -21.70 -15.41
N THR A 126 -0.72 -21.91 -15.75
CA THR A 126 -1.21 -22.02 -17.13
C THR A 126 -1.51 -20.66 -17.76
N THR A 127 -1.50 -19.58 -16.98
CA THR A 127 -1.85 -18.23 -17.42
C THR A 127 -0.64 -17.31 -17.42
N ASN A 128 -0.61 -16.33 -18.32
CA ASN A 128 0.45 -15.32 -18.42
C ASN A 128 0.30 -14.19 -17.35
N SER A 129 -0.72 -14.25 -16.51
CA SER A 129 -0.96 -13.26 -15.47
C SER A 129 -1.26 -13.92 -14.13
N TYR A 130 -0.81 -13.30 -13.07
CA TYR A 130 -1.03 -13.75 -11.70
C TYR A 130 -1.66 -12.64 -10.87
N SER A 131 -2.59 -13.03 -9.98
CA SER A 131 -3.31 -12.10 -9.11
C SER A 131 -3.27 -12.59 -7.68
N MET A 132 -2.96 -11.68 -6.77
CA MET A 132 -3.03 -11.90 -5.32
C MET A 132 -3.94 -10.85 -4.69
N LYS A 133 -4.65 -11.24 -3.65
CA LYS A 133 -5.43 -10.32 -2.80
C LYS A 133 -5.04 -10.55 -1.35
N ALA A 134 -4.92 -9.48 -0.60
CA ALA A 134 -4.66 -9.55 0.83
C ALA A 134 -5.48 -8.51 1.58
N LYS A 135 -5.97 -8.90 2.75
CA LYS A 135 -6.55 -7.99 3.74
C LYS A 135 -5.72 -8.04 5.00
N GLY A 136 -5.54 -6.91 5.63
CA GLY A 136 -4.71 -6.87 6.82
C GLY A 136 -4.75 -5.56 7.57
N VAL A 137 -3.81 -5.44 8.50
CA VAL A 137 -3.60 -4.24 9.31
C VAL A 137 -2.11 -3.91 9.31
N LEU A 138 -1.79 -2.65 9.09
CA LEU A 138 -0.46 -2.08 9.27
C LEU A 138 -0.47 -1.11 10.45
N SER A 139 0.32 -1.39 11.48
CA SER A 139 0.63 -0.44 12.55
C SER A 139 1.78 0.45 12.08
N LEU A 140 1.53 1.76 11.96
CA LEU A 140 2.57 2.70 11.52
C LEU A 140 3.61 2.96 12.60
N LYS A 141 3.20 2.99 13.88
CA LYS A 141 4.10 3.20 15.00
C LYS A 141 5.14 2.08 15.14
N ASN A 142 4.68 0.85 15.01
CA ASN A 142 5.52 -0.34 15.22
C ASN A 142 6.03 -0.92 13.88
N SER A 143 5.66 -0.31 12.74
CA SER A 143 5.90 -0.83 11.41
C SER A 143 5.48 -2.32 11.28
N LYS A 144 4.42 -2.72 12.02
CA LYS A 144 3.98 -4.10 12.11
C LYS A 144 2.85 -4.37 11.12
N PHE A 145 3.12 -5.26 10.21
CA PHE A 145 2.17 -5.73 9.21
C PHE A 145 1.55 -7.06 9.64
N THR A 146 0.24 -7.18 9.53
CA THR A 146 -0.49 -8.40 9.86
C THR A 146 -1.50 -8.71 8.77
N ILE A 147 -1.31 -9.80 8.05
CA ILE A 147 -2.28 -10.33 7.09
C ILE A 147 -3.39 -11.05 7.87
N LYS A 148 -4.64 -10.76 7.54
CA LYS A 148 -5.83 -11.42 8.07
C LYS A 148 -6.42 -12.43 7.09
N SER A 149 -6.35 -12.12 5.79
CA SER A 149 -6.72 -13.07 4.73
C SER A 149 -5.80 -12.89 3.53
N PHE A 150 -5.55 -13.97 2.84
CA PHE A 150 -4.72 -13.99 1.64
C PHE A 150 -5.31 -14.95 0.61
N PHE A 151 -5.35 -14.50 -0.62
CA PHE A 151 -5.81 -15.27 -1.77
C PHE A 151 -4.81 -15.10 -2.92
N SER A 152 -4.43 -16.21 -3.53
CA SER A 152 -3.67 -16.21 -4.77
C SER A 152 -4.40 -16.99 -5.85
N ASP A 153 -4.02 -18.20 -6.11
CA ASP A 153 -4.74 -19.23 -6.88
C ASP A 153 -5.84 -19.90 -6.04
N LYS A 154 -5.65 -19.94 -4.72
CA LYS A 154 -6.61 -20.42 -3.72
C LYS A 154 -6.61 -19.51 -2.48
N GLU A 155 -7.66 -19.63 -1.67
CA GLU A 155 -7.71 -18.98 -0.37
C GLU A 155 -6.80 -19.71 0.63
N TYR A 156 -6.01 -18.95 1.39
CA TYR A 156 -5.13 -19.50 2.42
C TYR A 156 -5.93 -19.81 3.69
N SER A 157 -5.70 -21.00 4.25
CA SER A 157 -6.22 -21.40 5.55
C SER A 157 -5.57 -20.60 6.70
N GLN A 158 -6.19 -20.59 7.87
CA GLN A 158 -5.65 -19.87 9.04
C GLN A 158 -4.21 -20.29 9.40
N PRO A 159 -3.84 -21.58 9.42
CA PRO A 159 -2.45 -21.99 9.66
C PRO A 159 -1.46 -21.42 8.63
N GLN A 160 -1.85 -21.37 7.34
CA GLN A 160 -1.04 -20.76 6.29
C GLN A 160 -0.89 -19.25 6.46
N ILE A 161 -1.94 -18.55 6.91
CA ILE A 161 -1.89 -17.13 7.25
C ILE A 161 -0.93 -16.87 8.42
N VAL A 162 -0.94 -17.73 9.46
CA VAL A 162 -0.02 -17.64 10.60
C VAL A 162 1.43 -17.79 10.13
N ASP A 163 1.73 -18.81 9.32
CA ASP A 163 3.05 -19.03 8.75
C ASP A 163 3.48 -17.85 7.86
N LEU A 164 2.59 -17.37 7.00
CA LEU A 164 2.84 -16.17 6.17
C LEU A 164 3.20 -14.95 7.02
N ASN A 165 2.44 -14.68 8.09
CA ASN A 165 2.72 -13.58 9.00
C ASN A 165 4.06 -13.76 9.75
N GLN A 166 4.45 -14.98 10.11
CA GLN A 166 5.76 -15.24 10.72
C GLN A 166 6.90 -14.96 9.74
N ARG A 167 6.79 -15.42 8.51
CA ARG A 167 7.78 -15.15 7.45
C ARG A 167 7.87 -13.66 7.12
N LEU A 168 6.74 -12.98 7.06
CA LEU A 168 6.70 -11.53 6.84
C LEU A 168 7.40 -10.78 7.96
N LYS A 169 7.27 -11.17 9.22
CA LYS A 169 8.01 -10.56 10.33
C LYS A 169 9.53 -10.61 10.13
N THR A 170 10.06 -11.71 9.62
CA THR A 170 11.50 -11.88 9.42
C THR A 170 12.04 -11.13 8.20
N ILE A 171 11.21 -10.92 7.20
CA ILE A 171 11.62 -10.30 5.93
C ILE A 171 11.47 -8.77 5.93
N PHE A 172 10.53 -8.23 6.70
CA PHE A 172 9.97 -6.91 6.46
C PHE A 172 10.39 -5.82 7.43
N PHE A 173 10.96 -6.12 8.60
CA PHE A 173 11.15 -5.08 9.61
C PHE A 173 12.37 -4.16 9.40
N GLY A 174 13.32 -4.51 8.54
CA GLY A 174 14.37 -3.58 8.11
C GLY A 174 14.06 -2.83 6.81
N ASP A 175 13.02 -3.26 6.08
CA ASP A 175 12.82 -2.87 4.70
C ASP A 175 11.37 -2.52 4.31
N LEU A 176 10.39 -2.39 5.23
CA LEU A 176 8.98 -2.26 4.84
C LEU A 176 8.67 -0.99 4.04
N ALA A 177 9.26 0.13 4.35
CA ALA A 177 9.08 1.30 3.50
C ALA A 177 9.90 1.20 2.21
N LYS A 178 11.04 0.53 2.25
CA LYS A 178 11.79 0.14 1.04
C LYS A 178 11.09 -0.97 0.28
N THR A 179 10.16 -1.70 0.90
CA THR A 179 9.52 -2.92 0.36
C THR A 179 8.01 -2.80 0.16
N PHE A 180 7.33 -1.82 0.74
CA PHE A 180 6.04 -1.36 0.20
C PHE A 180 6.23 -0.92 -1.26
N VAL A 181 7.41 -0.48 -1.56
CA VAL A 181 7.93 -0.37 -2.90
C VAL A 181 8.61 -1.68 -3.28
N LEU A 182 7.87 -2.78 -3.30
CA LEU A 182 8.08 -3.88 -4.24
C LEU A 182 9.55 -4.37 -4.44
N LYS A 183 10.51 -3.97 -3.57
CA LYS A 183 11.92 -4.24 -3.80
C LYS A 183 12.25 -5.72 -3.78
N ASN A 184 11.60 -6.50 -2.93
CA ASN A 184 11.78 -7.94 -2.89
C ASN A 184 10.79 -8.70 -3.80
N TYR A 185 9.66 -8.09 -4.16
CA TYR A 185 8.76 -8.66 -5.16
C TYR A 185 9.22 -8.39 -6.60
N PHE A 186 10.06 -7.36 -6.83
CA PHE A 186 10.57 -7.00 -8.15
C PHE A 186 12.09 -7.15 -8.32
N LYS A 187 12.85 -7.41 -7.24
CA LYS A 187 14.22 -7.89 -7.34
C LYS A 187 14.24 -9.38 -7.68
N LEU A 188 13.84 -9.67 -8.89
CA LEU A 188 14.19 -10.93 -9.51
C LEU A 188 14.94 -10.56 -10.77
N TYR A 189 16.25 -10.76 -10.69
CA TYR A 189 17.22 -10.69 -11.78
C TYR A 189 16.71 -11.30 -13.08
#